data_99ad1cb250a1a319b78023ad2150070f
#
_entry.id   99ad1cb250a1a319b78023ad2150070f
#
_cell.length_a   1.000
_cell.length_b   1.000
_cell.length_c   1.000
_cell.angle_alpha   90.00
_cell.angle_beta   90.00
_cell.angle_gamma   90.00
#
_symmetry.space_group_name_H-M   'P 1'
#
loop_
_entity.id
_entity.type
_entity.pdbx_description
1 polymer ?
#
loop_
_entity_poly.entity_id
_entity_poly.type
_entity_poly.pdbx_seq_one_letter_code
_entity_poly.pdbx_strand_id
1 'polypeptide(L)'
;SRTLEVKDGQMDKFMSGVAKKTQMYNNSEDSANFVTFQILTGPNATDFIRVRWMESIDELDNPVDAEELSYWNKVARPYYTEGAARIWSRNANLSHVPEGSDGNLRRVIYYNYKDSGEQDFFRFRQRVKKAMVESGYGSAMNVLGCASGCNGNWVQVRFSHDGYEGQSADYGEPLQAMIEKYNELYGNDAYEQDSDKVDATL
;
A
#
# COMPACT_ATOMS: atom_id res chain seq x y z
N SER A 1 0.05 -5.12 -8.35
CA SER A 1 1.10 -4.09 -8.47
C SER A 1 2.32 -4.61 -9.21
N ARG A 2 3.08 -3.71 -9.83
CA ARG A 2 4.35 -4.02 -10.51
C ARG A 2 5.33 -2.90 -10.23
N THR A 3 6.57 -3.25 -9.92
CA THR A 3 7.67 -2.29 -9.82
C THR A 3 8.21 -1.97 -11.21
N LEU A 4 8.53 -0.71 -11.45
CA LEU A 4 9.08 -0.18 -12.69
C LEU A 4 10.36 0.57 -12.35
N GLU A 5 11.48 0.07 -12.83
CA GLU A 5 12.81 0.67 -12.70
C GLU A 5 13.07 1.56 -13.91
N VAL A 6 13.08 2.86 -13.72
CA VAL A 6 13.27 3.80 -14.83
C VAL A 6 14.73 3.83 -15.25
N LYS A 7 14.97 3.68 -16.54
CA LYS A 7 16.33 3.70 -17.13
C LYS A 7 17.01 5.05 -16.95
N ASP A 8 18.31 5.05 -16.76
CA ASP A 8 19.12 6.26 -16.59
C ASP A 8 18.84 7.30 -17.66
N GLY A 9 18.61 8.54 -17.22
CA GLY A 9 18.31 9.66 -18.08
C GLY A 9 16.95 9.63 -18.82
N GLN A 10 16.06 8.68 -18.49
CA GLN A 10 14.76 8.55 -19.16
C GLN A 10 13.57 9.00 -18.28
N MET A 11 13.82 9.57 -17.10
CA MET A 11 12.79 9.95 -16.14
C MET A 11 11.72 10.86 -16.76
N ASP A 12 12.10 11.94 -17.41
CA ASP A 12 11.15 12.91 -17.99
C ASP A 12 10.27 12.28 -19.08
N LYS A 13 10.87 11.41 -19.91
CA LYS A 13 10.13 10.70 -20.96
C LYS A 13 9.15 9.69 -20.37
N PHE A 14 9.58 8.94 -19.33
CA PHE A 14 8.73 8.02 -18.61
C PHE A 14 7.54 8.74 -17.96
N MET A 15 7.80 9.80 -17.19
CA MET A 15 6.76 10.60 -16.54
C MET A 15 5.79 11.21 -17.54
N SER A 16 6.29 11.77 -18.64
CA SER A 16 5.46 12.28 -19.74
C SER A 16 4.59 11.19 -20.36
N GLY A 17 5.15 9.99 -20.56
CA GLY A 17 4.42 8.83 -21.08
C GLY A 17 3.30 8.38 -20.16
N VAL A 18 3.58 8.28 -18.86
CA VAL A 18 2.60 7.93 -17.82
C VAL A 18 1.46 8.95 -17.80
N ALA A 19 1.79 10.26 -17.78
CA ALA A 19 0.79 11.34 -17.77
C ALA A 19 -0.13 11.29 -19.00
N LYS A 20 0.43 11.16 -20.20
CA LYS A 20 -0.34 11.05 -21.46
C LYS A 20 -1.28 9.84 -21.44
N LYS A 21 -0.79 8.67 -21.01
CA LYS A 21 -1.62 7.47 -20.90
C LYS A 21 -2.76 7.66 -19.92
N THR A 22 -2.47 8.22 -18.75
CA THR A 22 -3.47 8.47 -17.70
C THR A 22 -4.56 9.44 -18.20
N GLN A 23 -4.17 10.53 -18.84
CA GLN A 23 -5.13 11.48 -19.42
C GLN A 23 -6.03 10.86 -20.49
N MET A 24 -5.52 9.91 -21.28
CA MET A 24 -6.24 9.31 -22.38
C MET A 24 -7.17 8.16 -21.95
N TYR A 25 -6.73 7.34 -20.97
CA TYR A 25 -7.38 6.05 -20.68
C TYR A 25 -7.85 5.87 -19.22
N ASN A 26 -7.53 6.79 -18.29
CA ASN A 26 -7.96 6.66 -16.89
C ASN A 26 -9.00 7.71 -16.50
N ASN A 27 -9.81 8.17 -17.45
CA ASN A 27 -10.73 9.28 -17.25
C ASN A 27 -12.21 8.88 -17.37
N SER A 28 -12.51 7.58 -17.48
CA SER A 28 -13.87 7.04 -17.50
C SER A 28 -14.04 5.96 -16.43
N GLU A 29 -15.26 5.78 -15.94
CA GLU A 29 -15.61 4.76 -14.94
C GLU A 29 -15.35 3.33 -15.45
N ASP A 30 -15.44 3.12 -16.76
CA ASP A 30 -15.21 1.82 -17.41
C ASP A 30 -13.71 1.53 -17.67
N SER A 31 -12.82 2.48 -17.44
CA SER A 31 -11.39 2.28 -17.70
C SER A 31 -10.72 1.51 -16.58
N ALA A 32 -9.73 0.68 -16.92
CA ALA A 32 -8.90 0.01 -15.93
C ALA A 32 -8.18 1.04 -15.03
N ASN A 33 -8.47 1.00 -13.74
CA ASN A 33 -7.98 1.99 -12.79
C ASN A 33 -6.49 1.73 -12.45
N PHE A 34 -5.61 2.41 -13.19
CA PHE A 34 -4.17 2.36 -12.96
C PHE A 34 -3.66 3.63 -12.26
N VAL A 35 -2.97 3.43 -11.16
CA VAL A 35 -2.24 4.49 -10.45
C VAL A 35 -0.74 4.18 -10.45
N THR A 36 0.09 5.21 -10.65
CA THR A 36 1.55 5.08 -10.62
C THR A 36 2.10 5.95 -9.50
N PHE A 37 2.78 5.33 -8.54
CA PHE A 37 3.42 5.99 -7.42
C PHE A 37 4.92 6.00 -7.61
N GLN A 38 5.58 7.12 -7.31
CA GLN A 38 7.03 7.17 -7.17
C GLN A 38 7.44 6.70 -5.77
N ILE A 39 8.48 5.87 -5.70
CA ILE A 39 9.09 5.47 -4.43
C ILE A 39 10.07 6.56 -4.02
N LEU A 40 9.78 7.23 -2.91
CA LEU A 40 10.57 8.37 -2.46
C LEU A 40 11.70 7.96 -1.51
N THR A 41 11.54 6.85 -0.79
CA THR A 41 12.50 6.38 0.22
C THR A 41 12.58 4.85 0.23
N GLY A 42 13.69 4.30 0.73
CA GLY A 42 13.92 2.87 0.86
C GLY A 42 14.79 2.28 -0.26
N PRO A 43 14.93 0.94 -0.31
CA PRO A 43 15.87 0.26 -1.22
C PRO A 43 15.64 0.54 -2.70
N ASN A 44 14.39 0.83 -3.09
CA ASN A 44 14.00 1.10 -4.48
C ASN A 44 13.64 2.59 -4.68
N ALA A 45 14.26 3.49 -3.91
CA ALA A 45 14.06 4.93 -4.09
C ALA A 45 14.38 5.34 -5.54
N THR A 46 13.56 6.22 -6.10
CA THR A 46 13.53 6.65 -7.51
C THR A 46 12.78 5.74 -8.48
N ASP A 47 12.48 4.49 -8.12
CA ASP A 47 11.61 3.62 -8.91
C ASP A 47 10.13 3.99 -8.76
N PHE A 48 9.30 3.29 -9.51
CA PHE A 48 7.86 3.47 -9.46
C PHE A 48 7.15 2.15 -9.15
N ILE A 49 5.98 2.26 -8.54
CA ILE A 49 5.04 1.16 -8.41
C ILE A 49 3.80 1.52 -9.23
N ARG A 50 3.48 0.68 -10.22
CA ARG A 50 2.22 0.76 -10.94
C ARG A 50 1.23 -0.22 -10.35
N VAL A 51 0.06 0.27 -9.99
CA VAL A 51 -1.02 -0.49 -9.36
C VAL A 51 -2.24 -0.45 -10.27
N ARG A 52 -2.83 -1.62 -10.55
CA ARG A 52 -4.21 -1.73 -11.04
C ARG A 52 -5.08 -1.99 -9.81
N TRP A 53 -6.04 -1.13 -9.58
CA TRP A 53 -7.07 -1.35 -8.59
C TRP A 53 -8.19 -2.20 -9.20
N MET A 54 -8.67 -3.18 -8.46
CA MET A 54 -9.71 -4.11 -8.86
C MET A 54 -10.61 -4.34 -7.66
N GLU A 55 -11.88 -4.50 -7.89
CA GLU A 55 -12.85 -4.88 -6.86
C GLU A 55 -12.81 -6.38 -6.60
N SER A 56 -12.56 -7.17 -7.65
CA SER A 56 -12.48 -8.62 -7.60
C SER A 56 -11.29 -9.15 -8.39
N ILE A 57 -10.80 -10.33 -8.02
CA ILE A 57 -9.69 -11.01 -8.71
C ILE A 57 -10.07 -11.46 -10.14
N ASP A 58 -11.34 -11.73 -10.37
CA ASP A 58 -11.86 -12.16 -11.68
C ASP A 58 -11.75 -11.04 -12.74
N GLU A 59 -11.54 -9.80 -12.34
CA GLU A 59 -11.20 -8.73 -13.28
C GLU A 59 -9.86 -8.98 -14.01
N LEU A 60 -9.02 -9.88 -13.50
CA LEU A 60 -7.81 -10.30 -14.19
C LEU A 60 -8.08 -11.11 -15.45
N ASP A 61 -9.24 -11.78 -15.54
CA ASP A 61 -9.68 -12.49 -16.73
C ASP A 61 -10.06 -11.52 -17.87
N ASN A 62 -10.33 -10.25 -17.52
CA ASN A 62 -10.56 -9.18 -18.47
C ASN A 62 -9.23 -8.50 -18.81
N PRO A 63 -8.65 -8.74 -19.97
CA PRO A 63 -7.40 -8.11 -20.37
C PRO A 63 -7.59 -6.60 -20.46
N VAL A 64 -6.50 -5.87 -20.22
CA VAL A 64 -6.45 -4.44 -20.52
C VAL A 64 -6.72 -4.26 -22.01
N ASP A 65 -7.51 -3.25 -22.36
CA ASP A 65 -7.82 -2.93 -23.74
C ASP A 65 -6.57 -2.90 -24.62
N ALA A 66 -6.67 -3.48 -25.82
CA ALA A 66 -5.51 -3.64 -26.70
C ALA A 66 -4.93 -2.31 -27.19
N GLU A 67 -5.78 -1.29 -27.38
CA GLU A 67 -5.32 0.04 -27.79
C GLU A 67 -4.63 0.74 -26.63
N GLU A 68 -5.17 0.64 -25.41
CA GLU A 68 -4.55 1.14 -24.20
C GLU A 68 -3.17 0.52 -23.95
N LEU A 69 -3.07 -0.82 -24.08
CA LEU A 69 -1.81 -1.54 -23.93
C LEU A 69 -0.80 -1.14 -25.02
N SER A 70 -1.25 -1.02 -26.27
CA SER A 70 -0.41 -0.58 -27.39
C SER A 70 0.12 0.83 -27.17
N TYR A 71 -0.74 1.72 -26.67
CA TYR A 71 -0.33 3.09 -26.37
C TYR A 71 0.70 3.13 -25.23
N TRP A 72 0.46 2.38 -24.14
CA TRP A 72 1.44 2.25 -23.05
C TRP A 72 2.80 1.76 -23.56
N ASN A 73 2.79 0.72 -24.40
CA ASN A 73 4.00 0.15 -24.98
C ASN A 73 4.78 1.15 -25.87
N LYS A 74 4.09 2.13 -26.44
CA LYS A 74 4.70 3.19 -27.23
C LYS A 74 5.26 4.32 -26.37
N VAL A 75 4.52 4.77 -25.34
CA VAL A 75 4.84 6.04 -24.66
C VAL A 75 5.60 5.89 -23.34
N ALA A 76 5.51 4.73 -22.67
CA ALA A 76 6.13 4.50 -21.38
C ALA A 76 7.09 3.30 -21.37
N ARG A 77 6.69 2.17 -21.95
CA ARG A 77 7.42 0.89 -21.92
C ARG A 77 8.89 0.96 -22.32
N PRO A 78 9.33 1.79 -23.30
CA PRO A 78 10.72 1.86 -23.70
C PRO A 78 11.66 2.41 -22.61
N TYR A 79 11.13 3.11 -21.61
CA TYR A 79 11.90 3.93 -20.67
C TYR A 79 12.12 3.28 -19.31
N TYR A 80 11.62 2.05 -19.09
CA TYR A 80 11.81 1.32 -17.83
C TYR A 80 12.07 -0.17 -18.05
N THR A 81 12.57 -0.84 -17.02
CA THR A 81 12.61 -2.29 -16.88
C THR A 81 11.54 -2.74 -15.86
N GLU A 82 10.94 -3.90 -16.11
CA GLU A 82 9.93 -4.45 -15.21
C GLU A 82 10.59 -5.23 -14.08
N GLY A 83 10.23 -4.89 -12.86
CA GLY A 83 10.55 -5.64 -11.67
C GLY A 83 9.44 -6.63 -11.27
N ALA A 84 9.38 -6.92 -9.98
CA ALA A 84 8.43 -7.89 -9.45
C ALA A 84 6.97 -7.47 -9.66
N ALA A 85 6.14 -8.44 -10.08
CA ALA A 85 4.70 -8.30 -10.13
C ALA A 85 4.07 -9.09 -8.97
N ARG A 86 3.10 -8.47 -8.27
CA ARG A 86 2.41 -9.09 -7.13
C ARG A 86 0.94 -8.75 -7.13
N ILE A 87 0.13 -9.71 -6.69
CA ILE A 87 -1.29 -9.53 -6.42
C ILE A 87 -1.46 -9.42 -4.91
N TRP A 88 -2.15 -8.37 -4.48
CA TRP A 88 -2.42 -8.09 -3.08
C TRP A 88 -3.92 -8.09 -2.85
N SER A 89 -4.37 -8.80 -1.81
CA SER A 89 -5.76 -8.81 -1.38
C SER A 89 -5.92 -7.98 -0.11
N ARG A 90 -6.83 -7.00 -0.14
CA ARG A 90 -7.12 -6.16 1.03
C ARG A 90 -7.92 -6.94 2.07
N ASN A 91 -7.43 -6.95 3.31
CA ASN A 91 -8.18 -7.46 4.44
C ASN A 91 -8.98 -6.33 5.10
N ALA A 92 -10.27 -6.25 4.79
CA ALA A 92 -11.16 -5.22 5.32
C ALA A 92 -11.33 -5.32 6.85
N ASN A 93 -11.23 -6.53 7.41
CA ASN A 93 -11.35 -6.73 8.86
C ASN A 93 -10.17 -6.16 9.65
N LEU A 94 -9.02 -6.00 9.01
CA LEU A 94 -7.79 -5.46 9.61
C LEU A 94 -7.52 -4.02 9.18
N SER A 95 -8.24 -3.51 8.20
CA SER A 95 -8.03 -2.16 7.65
C SER A 95 -8.95 -1.15 8.33
N HIS A 96 -8.42 0.05 8.56
CA HIS A 96 -9.12 1.23 9.06
C HIS A 96 -9.02 2.32 7.99
N VAL A 97 -10.16 2.74 7.44
CA VAL A 97 -10.21 3.75 6.37
C VAL A 97 -11.34 4.72 6.68
N PRO A 98 -11.08 5.75 7.50
CA PRO A 98 -12.05 6.81 7.77
C PRO A 98 -12.43 7.56 6.49
N GLU A 99 -13.62 8.13 6.48
CA GLU A 99 -14.04 9.02 5.40
C GLU A 99 -13.09 10.22 5.30
N GLY A 100 -12.68 10.59 4.08
CA GLY A 100 -11.76 11.70 3.84
C GLY A 100 -10.30 11.44 4.21
N SER A 101 -9.92 10.19 4.56
CA SER A 101 -8.54 9.81 4.91
C SER A 101 -7.62 9.56 3.71
N ASP A 102 -8.03 9.97 2.51
CA ASP A 102 -7.20 9.90 1.30
C ASP A 102 -6.12 10.99 1.35
N GLY A 103 -4.87 10.58 1.25
CA GLY A 103 -3.73 11.49 1.15
C GLY A 103 -2.91 11.22 -0.12
N ASN A 104 -1.97 12.08 -0.42
CA ASN A 104 -1.08 11.96 -1.59
C ASN A 104 0.21 11.18 -1.28
N LEU A 105 0.53 10.95 -0.01
CA LEU A 105 1.66 10.18 0.47
C LEU A 105 1.22 8.82 1.01
N ARG A 106 1.97 7.78 0.66
CA ARG A 106 1.76 6.41 1.17
C ARG A 106 3.01 5.94 1.88
N ARG A 107 2.93 5.71 3.19
CA ARG A 107 3.94 4.93 3.90
C ARG A 107 3.57 3.46 3.81
N VAL A 108 4.47 2.65 3.26
CA VAL A 108 4.24 1.21 3.08
C VAL A 108 5.27 0.44 3.89
N ILE A 109 4.80 -0.43 4.77
CA ILE A 109 5.63 -1.33 5.54
C ILE A 109 5.34 -2.74 5.06
N TYR A 110 6.40 -3.48 4.72
CA TYR A 110 6.32 -4.87 4.32
C TYR A 110 6.73 -5.76 5.49
N TYR A 111 5.91 -6.73 5.80
CA TYR A 111 6.17 -7.77 6.78
C TYR A 111 6.24 -9.11 6.08
N ASN A 112 7.20 -9.95 6.48
CA ASN A 112 7.28 -11.35 6.06
C ASN A 112 7.39 -12.19 7.33
N TYR A 113 6.25 -12.58 7.87
CA TYR A 113 6.19 -13.30 9.14
C TYR A 113 6.39 -14.80 8.93
N LYS A 114 6.98 -15.46 9.94
CA LYS A 114 7.09 -16.92 10.02
C LYS A 114 5.72 -17.54 10.28
N ASP A 115 5.48 -18.76 9.81
CA ASP A 115 4.20 -19.46 10.01
C ASP A 115 3.78 -19.50 11.49
N SER A 116 4.73 -19.67 12.40
CA SER A 116 4.48 -19.67 13.86
C SER A 116 3.97 -18.32 14.40
N GLY A 117 4.16 -17.24 13.67
CA GLY A 117 3.79 -15.88 14.08
C GLY A 117 2.46 -15.39 13.50
N GLU A 118 1.79 -16.18 12.68
CA GLU A 118 0.57 -15.76 11.99
C GLU A 118 -0.50 -15.25 12.95
N GLN A 119 -0.80 -16.01 14.01
CA GLN A 119 -1.83 -15.64 14.97
C GLN A 119 -1.50 -14.34 15.71
N ASP A 120 -0.24 -14.16 16.13
CA ASP A 120 0.21 -12.96 16.83
C ASP A 120 0.15 -11.74 15.92
N PHE A 121 0.58 -11.88 14.66
CA PHE A 121 0.53 -10.81 13.67
C PHE A 121 -0.92 -10.34 13.42
N PHE A 122 -1.82 -11.25 13.10
CA PHE A 122 -3.20 -10.88 12.78
C PHE A 122 -3.97 -10.39 14.01
N ARG A 123 -3.73 -10.96 15.18
CA ARG A 123 -4.30 -10.47 16.45
C ARG A 123 -3.85 -9.03 16.72
N PHE A 124 -2.56 -8.74 16.59
CA PHE A 124 -2.04 -7.39 16.79
C PHE A 124 -2.68 -6.40 15.82
N ARG A 125 -2.74 -6.72 14.51
CA ARG A 125 -3.38 -5.84 13.52
C ARG A 125 -4.86 -5.60 13.80
N GLN A 126 -5.59 -6.60 14.24
CA GLN A 126 -6.99 -6.47 14.61
C GLN A 126 -7.17 -5.55 15.83
N ARG A 127 -6.31 -5.68 16.84
CA ARG A 127 -6.32 -4.85 18.03
C ARG A 127 -5.94 -3.40 17.70
N VAL A 128 -4.92 -3.19 16.87
CA VAL A 128 -4.54 -1.86 16.36
C VAL A 128 -5.71 -1.20 15.64
N LYS A 129 -6.38 -1.91 14.71
CA LYS A 129 -7.57 -1.38 14.04
C LYS A 129 -8.63 -0.95 15.04
N LYS A 130 -8.94 -1.77 16.04
CA LYS A 130 -9.95 -1.43 17.05
C LYS A 130 -9.55 -0.19 17.85
N ALA A 131 -8.29 -0.10 18.26
CA ALA A 131 -7.77 1.07 18.95
C ALA A 131 -7.83 2.34 18.07
N MET A 132 -7.51 2.24 16.78
CA MET A 132 -7.64 3.35 15.83
C MET A 132 -9.09 3.84 15.72
N VAL A 133 -10.06 2.93 15.61
CA VAL A 133 -11.48 3.29 15.55
C VAL A 133 -11.92 4.00 16.83
N GLU A 134 -11.57 3.45 17.98
CA GLU A 134 -12.04 3.96 19.29
C GLU A 134 -11.29 5.23 19.75
N SER A 135 -10.06 5.47 19.26
CA SER A 135 -9.34 6.72 19.50
C SER A 135 -9.68 7.82 18.50
N GLY A 136 -10.46 7.52 17.45
CA GLY A 136 -10.75 8.49 16.39
C GLY A 136 -9.53 8.80 15.50
N TYR A 137 -8.62 7.83 15.31
CA TYR A 137 -7.43 8.01 14.47
C TYR A 137 -7.82 8.35 13.04
N GLY A 138 -7.38 9.51 12.54
CA GLY A 138 -7.86 10.10 11.28
C GLY A 138 -7.26 9.50 10.02
N SER A 139 -6.06 8.93 10.08
CA SER A 139 -5.37 8.41 8.89
C SER A 139 -5.78 6.99 8.54
N ALA A 140 -5.82 6.70 7.24
CA ALA A 140 -6.11 5.34 6.79
C ALA A 140 -4.95 4.38 7.03
N MET A 141 -5.28 3.18 7.50
CA MET A 141 -4.39 2.00 7.52
C MET A 141 -5.02 0.90 6.67
N ASN A 142 -4.39 0.53 5.58
CA ASN A 142 -4.79 -0.63 4.77
C ASN A 142 -3.83 -1.78 5.00
N VAL A 143 -4.39 -2.96 5.33
CA VAL A 143 -3.66 -4.21 5.49
C VAL A 143 -3.95 -5.11 4.30
N LEU A 144 -2.91 -5.51 3.57
CA LEU A 144 -3.04 -6.32 2.36
C LEU A 144 -2.13 -7.54 2.45
N GLY A 145 -2.72 -8.73 2.34
CA GLY A 145 -1.98 -9.98 2.20
C GLY A 145 -1.55 -10.22 0.75
N CYS A 146 -0.40 -10.84 0.56
CA CYS A 146 0.03 -11.22 -0.77
C CYS A 146 -0.73 -12.46 -1.24
N ALA A 147 -1.53 -12.30 -2.29
CA ALA A 147 -2.30 -13.40 -2.87
C ALA A 147 -1.50 -14.17 -3.95
N SER A 148 -0.54 -13.52 -4.62
CA SER A 148 0.31 -14.14 -5.63
C SER A 148 1.59 -13.35 -5.89
N GLY A 149 2.65 -14.04 -6.30
CA GLY A 149 3.93 -13.43 -6.68
C GLY A 149 4.86 -13.12 -5.51
N CYS A 150 4.58 -13.66 -4.33
CA CYS A 150 5.45 -13.54 -3.15
C CYS A 150 6.06 -14.90 -2.78
N ASN A 151 7.23 -14.84 -2.13
CA ASN A 151 7.86 -15.99 -1.49
C ASN A 151 7.77 -15.80 0.02
N GLY A 152 6.91 -16.57 0.70
CA GLY A 152 6.62 -16.45 2.13
C GLY A 152 5.34 -15.66 2.43
N ASN A 153 5.13 -15.35 3.72
CA ASN A 153 3.90 -14.76 4.25
C ASN A 153 3.98 -13.22 4.25
N TRP A 154 3.90 -12.65 3.06
CA TRP A 154 4.04 -11.20 2.91
C TRP A 154 2.73 -10.47 3.17
N VAL A 155 2.82 -9.45 3.99
CA VAL A 155 1.76 -8.47 4.23
C VAL A 155 2.31 -7.06 4.01
N GLN A 156 1.52 -6.23 3.33
CA GLN A 156 1.73 -4.78 3.30
C GLN A 156 0.79 -4.12 4.31
N VAL A 157 1.33 -3.20 5.10
CA VAL A 157 0.53 -2.24 5.86
C VAL A 157 0.80 -0.86 5.27
N ARG A 158 -0.24 -0.24 4.71
CA ARG A 158 -0.17 1.07 4.05
C ARG A 158 -0.89 2.10 4.88
N PHE A 159 -0.19 3.15 5.24
CA PHE A 159 -0.77 4.35 5.83
C PHE A 159 -0.88 5.44 4.78
N SER A 160 -1.99 6.18 4.79
CA SER A 160 -2.19 7.32 3.90
C SER A 160 -2.07 8.62 4.68
N HIS A 161 -1.30 9.57 4.17
CA HIS A 161 -1.07 10.86 4.80
C HIS A 161 -1.18 11.99 3.76
N ASP A 162 -1.50 13.18 4.21
CA ASP A 162 -1.46 14.38 3.38
C ASP A 162 -0.06 15.02 3.48
N GLY A 163 0.84 14.49 2.65
CA GLY A 163 2.25 14.88 2.64
C GLY A 163 3.04 14.42 3.87
N TYR A 164 4.28 14.87 3.97
CA TYR A 164 5.15 14.57 5.11
C TYR A 164 4.75 15.29 6.39
N GLU A 165 4.10 16.44 6.28
CA GLU A 165 3.56 17.17 7.43
C GLU A 165 2.45 16.35 8.10
N GLY A 166 1.48 15.84 7.32
CA GLY A 166 0.44 14.95 7.82
C GLY A 166 1.01 13.65 8.42
N GLN A 167 2.01 13.06 7.78
CA GLN A 167 2.70 11.89 8.35
C GLN A 167 3.35 12.24 9.71
N SER A 168 4.02 13.38 9.82
CA SER A 168 4.68 13.79 11.06
C SER A 168 3.66 14.07 12.16
N ALA A 169 2.53 14.70 11.84
CA ALA A 169 1.45 14.97 12.77
C ALA A 169 0.83 13.68 13.32
N ASP A 170 0.64 12.67 12.48
CA ASP A 170 0.08 11.38 12.90
C ASP A 170 0.97 10.61 13.90
N TYR A 171 2.29 10.82 13.85
CA TYR A 171 3.22 10.23 14.83
C TYR A 171 3.29 10.94 16.17
N GLY A 172 2.62 12.07 16.31
CA GLY A 172 2.50 12.82 17.56
C GLY A 172 1.35 12.33 18.43
N GLU A 173 0.50 13.27 18.81
CA GLU A 173 -0.66 13.01 19.69
C GLU A 173 -1.63 11.92 19.18
N PRO A 174 -1.94 11.83 17.86
CA PRO A 174 -2.87 10.79 17.38
C PRO A 174 -2.35 9.38 17.61
N LEU A 175 -1.06 9.10 17.35
CA LEU A 175 -0.47 7.80 17.63
C LEU A 175 -0.44 7.49 19.12
N GLN A 176 -0.10 8.48 19.95
CA GLN A 176 -0.09 8.31 21.39
C GLN A 176 -1.50 7.97 21.92
N ALA A 177 -2.52 8.69 21.47
CA ALA A 177 -3.90 8.41 21.84
C ALA A 177 -4.38 7.02 21.42
N MET A 178 -3.94 6.55 20.25
CA MET A 178 -4.22 5.19 19.78
C MET A 178 -3.53 4.14 20.65
N ILE A 179 -2.28 4.35 21.05
CA ILE A 179 -1.55 3.44 21.95
C ILE A 179 -2.18 3.40 23.33
N GLU A 180 -2.55 4.53 23.89
CA GLU A 180 -3.27 4.62 25.18
C GLU A 180 -4.60 3.87 25.12
N LYS A 181 -5.37 4.05 24.02
CA LYS A 181 -6.62 3.32 23.80
C LYS A 181 -6.39 1.81 23.66
N TYR A 182 -5.31 1.40 22.97
CA TYR A 182 -4.93 -0.01 22.89
C TYR A 182 -4.67 -0.61 24.27
N ASN A 183 -3.92 0.09 25.11
CA ASN A 183 -3.59 -0.36 26.45
C ASN A 183 -4.83 -0.37 27.38
N GLU A 184 -5.73 0.61 27.23
CA GLU A 184 -7.04 0.59 27.93
C GLU A 184 -7.87 -0.65 27.60
N LEU A 185 -7.91 -1.05 26.32
CA LEU A 185 -8.72 -2.17 25.85
C LEU A 185 -8.14 -3.55 26.20
N TYR A 186 -6.82 -3.67 26.25
CA TYR A 186 -6.16 -4.99 26.28
C TYR A 186 -5.22 -5.21 27.45
N GLY A 187 -5.01 -4.22 28.31
CA GLY A 187 -4.18 -4.24 29.50
C GLY A 187 -2.96 -3.35 29.41
N ASN A 188 -2.35 -3.09 30.56
CA ASN A 188 -1.17 -2.25 30.64
C ASN A 188 -0.04 -2.80 29.77
N ASP A 189 0.62 -1.92 29.02
CA ASP A 189 1.74 -2.23 28.12
C ASP A 189 1.42 -3.26 27.01
N ALA A 190 0.10 -3.53 26.77
CA ALA A 190 -0.33 -4.54 25.83
C ALA A 190 0.12 -4.23 24.38
N TYR A 191 0.20 -2.95 24.00
CA TYR A 191 0.69 -2.55 22.69
C TYR A 191 2.15 -2.97 22.47
N GLU A 192 3.03 -2.65 23.42
CA GLU A 192 4.44 -3.01 23.36
C GLU A 192 4.62 -4.54 23.37
N GLN A 193 3.95 -5.24 24.31
CA GLN A 193 4.01 -6.70 24.40
C GLN A 193 3.55 -7.41 23.12
N ASP A 194 2.50 -6.95 22.48
CA ASP A 194 2.01 -7.55 21.23
C ASP A 194 2.89 -7.17 20.03
N SER A 195 3.45 -5.96 20.01
CA SER A 195 4.44 -5.54 19.01
C SER A 195 5.70 -6.40 19.07
N ASP A 196 6.26 -6.61 20.27
CA ASP A 196 7.46 -7.44 20.48
C ASP A 196 7.24 -8.89 20.01
N LYS A 197 6.03 -9.45 20.26
CA LYS A 197 5.68 -10.79 19.76
C LYS A 197 5.68 -10.84 18.24
N VAL A 198 5.14 -9.81 17.58
CA VAL A 198 5.17 -9.72 16.12
C VAL A 198 6.60 -9.62 15.63
N ASP A 199 7.41 -8.74 16.20
CA ASP A 199 8.81 -8.52 15.79
C ASP A 199 9.66 -9.79 15.95
N ALA A 200 9.41 -10.60 16.96
CA ALA A 200 10.07 -11.90 17.15
C ALA A 200 9.73 -12.93 16.04
N THR A 201 8.67 -12.69 15.26
CA THR A 201 8.25 -13.57 14.17
C THR A 201 8.70 -13.12 12.78
N LEU A 202 9.29 -11.96 12.66
CA LEU A 202 9.83 -11.40 11.41
C LEU A 202 11.31 -11.86 11.15
#